data_ae60d22c6a6989f9e9f40db49b6537b4
#
_entry.id   ae60d22c6a6989f9e9f40db49b6537b4
#
_cell.length_a   1.000
_cell.length_b   1.000
_cell.length_c   1.000
_cell.angle_alpha   90.00
_cell.angle_beta   90.00
_cell.angle_gamma   90.00
#
_symmetry.space_group_name_H-M   'P 1'
#
loop_
_entity.id
_entity.type
_entity.pdbx_description
1 polymer ?
#
loop_
_entity_poly.entity_id
_entity_poly.type
_entity_poly.pdbx_seq_one_letter_code
_entity_poly.pdbx_strand_id
1 'polypeptide(L)'
;MDKADLYDAIARTGKALSSGKRLELLELLAQGERPVQQLAALSALKLTTASAHLQVLRRAGLVATRNEGTKVFYRLSGDDVAPLLSVLCEVADRHRAEVEAVRRSYLGDDGVRQVGRGELLAAVADGRAVVLDVRPAEEYASGHIPGAVSIPLEELPERLTEIPEDAEVVAYCRGKYCVLSYEAAHLLNEHGRRAAVLDEGVLEWRSEGLDLSV
;
A
#
# COMPACT_ATOMS: atom_id res chain seq x y z
N MET A 1 -26.41 -10.00 -28.86
CA MET A 1 -25.78 -9.86 -27.56
C MET A 1 -26.65 -10.55 -26.52
N ASP A 2 -26.12 -11.49 -25.82
CA ASP A 2 -26.84 -12.25 -24.82
C ASP A 2 -26.16 -12.07 -23.42
N LYS A 3 -26.64 -12.80 -22.41
CA LYS A 3 -26.07 -12.73 -21.04
C LYS A 3 -24.62 -13.19 -21.00
N ALA A 4 -24.21 -14.13 -21.84
CA ALA A 4 -22.84 -14.60 -21.93
C ALA A 4 -21.92 -13.50 -22.45
N ASP A 5 -22.32 -12.78 -23.50
CA ASP A 5 -21.56 -11.64 -24.03
C ASP A 5 -21.30 -10.57 -22.96
N LEU A 6 -22.32 -10.30 -22.10
CA LEU A 6 -22.18 -9.34 -20.98
C LEU A 6 -21.15 -9.83 -19.94
N TYR A 7 -21.26 -11.10 -19.51
CA TYR A 7 -20.32 -11.65 -18.54
C TYR A 7 -18.90 -11.77 -19.09
N ASP A 8 -18.75 -12.06 -20.38
CA ASP A 8 -17.43 -12.07 -21.04
C ASP A 8 -16.82 -10.66 -21.09
N ALA A 9 -17.62 -9.63 -21.27
CA ALA A 9 -17.15 -8.25 -21.20
C ALA A 9 -16.67 -7.89 -19.78
N ILE A 10 -17.43 -8.24 -18.73
CA ILE A 10 -17.04 -8.04 -17.33
C ILE A 10 -15.79 -8.85 -16.98
N ALA A 11 -15.70 -10.09 -17.44
CA ALA A 11 -14.57 -10.98 -17.19
C ALA A 11 -13.22 -10.45 -17.71
N ARG A 12 -13.22 -9.53 -18.68
CA ARG A 12 -12.00 -8.85 -19.17
C ARG A 12 -11.31 -8.08 -18.06
N THR A 13 -12.08 -7.42 -17.19
CA THR A 13 -11.52 -6.73 -16.00
C THR A 13 -10.91 -7.74 -15.03
N GLY A 14 -11.60 -8.85 -14.75
CA GLY A 14 -11.05 -9.93 -13.92
C GLY A 14 -9.75 -10.54 -14.51
N LYS A 15 -9.68 -10.75 -15.83
CA LYS A 15 -8.45 -11.20 -16.50
C LYS A 15 -7.29 -10.21 -16.34
N ALA A 16 -7.57 -8.92 -16.27
CA ALA A 16 -6.52 -7.93 -16.02
C ALA A 16 -5.94 -8.02 -14.60
N LEU A 17 -6.67 -8.55 -13.63
CA LEU A 17 -6.20 -8.76 -12.26
C LEU A 17 -5.46 -10.10 -12.06
N SER A 18 -5.46 -11.01 -13.02
CA SER A 18 -4.85 -12.34 -12.92
C SER A 18 -3.32 -12.38 -13.03
N SER A 19 -2.60 -11.39 -12.46
CA SER A 19 -1.14 -11.32 -12.47
C SER A 19 -0.65 -10.56 -11.24
N GLY A 20 0.23 -11.19 -10.44
CA GLY A 20 0.80 -10.57 -9.25
C GLY A 20 1.45 -9.22 -9.55
N LYS A 21 2.21 -9.09 -10.65
CA LYS A 21 2.83 -7.81 -11.02
C LYS A 21 1.83 -6.73 -11.41
N ARG A 22 0.64 -7.07 -11.89
CA ARG A 22 -0.41 -6.08 -12.13
C ARG A 22 -1.11 -5.65 -10.84
N LEU A 23 -1.28 -6.57 -9.87
CA LEU A 23 -1.79 -6.23 -8.54
C LEU A 23 -0.81 -5.29 -7.81
N GLU A 24 0.49 -5.59 -7.84
CA GLU A 24 1.55 -4.74 -7.29
C GLU A 24 1.56 -3.33 -7.92
N LEU A 25 1.40 -3.24 -9.24
CA LEU A 25 1.31 -1.94 -9.92
C LEU A 25 0.06 -1.14 -9.52
N LEU A 26 -1.07 -1.80 -9.28
CA LEU A 26 -2.28 -1.14 -8.78
C LEU A 26 -2.10 -0.66 -7.33
N GLU A 27 -1.45 -1.44 -6.47
CA GLU A 27 -1.11 -1.04 -5.11
C GLU A 27 -0.21 0.20 -5.10
N LEU A 28 0.83 0.24 -5.94
CA LEU A 28 1.70 1.41 -6.10
C LEU A 28 0.92 2.64 -6.59
N LEU A 29 -0.03 2.46 -7.50
CA LEU A 29 -0.87 3.55 -8.01
C LEU A 29 -1.95 3.99 -7.02
N ALA A 30 -2.31 3.15 -6.07
CA ALA A 30 -3.17 3.55 -4.94
C ALA A 30 -2.47 4.55 -4.00
N GLN A 31 -1.15 4.64 -4.03
CA GLN A 31 -0.38 5.64 -3.27
C GLN A 31 -0.32 7.01 -3.96
N GLY A 32 -0.64 7.09 -5.25
CA GLY A 32 -0.61 8.31 -6.03
C GLY A 32 -0.24 8.10 -7.49
N GLU A 33 -0.37 9.16 -8.28
CA GLU A 33 -0.01 9.16 -9.70
C GLU A 33 1.52 9.06 -9.88
N ARG A 34 1.98 8.23 -10.85
CA ARG A 34 3.41 7.98 -11.08
C ARG A 34 3.75 7.82 -12.54
N PRO A 35 4.96 8.24 -12.98
CA PRO A 35 5.47 7.94 -14.31
C PRO A 35 5.84 6.45 -14.42
N VAL A 36 5.74 5.91 -15.64
CA VAL A 36 6.02 4.49 -15.90
C VAL A 36 7.44 4.07 -15.49
N GLN A 37 8.42 4.96 -15.56
CA GLN A 37 9.80 4.69 -15.15
C GLN A 37 9.88 4.38 -13.64
N GLN A 38 9.19 5.17 -12.84
CA GLN A 38 9.15 4.97 -11.38
C GLN A 38 8.41 3.68 -11.01
N LEU A 39 7.27 3.41 -11.67
CA LEU A 39 6.54 2.15 -11.49
C LEU A 39 7.40 0.93 -11.85
N ALA A 40 8.17 1.01 -12.94
CA ALA A 40 9.07 -0.06 -13.34
C ALA A 40 10.17 -0.31 -12.29
N ALA A 41 10.78 0.75 -11.76
CA ALA A 41 11.82 0.65 -10.72
C ALA A 41 11.24 0.04 -9.43
N LEU A 42 10.13 0.57 -8.92
CA LEU A 42 9.51 0.11 -7.67
C LEU A 42 9.00 -1.35 -7.73
N SER A 43 8.57 -1.81 -8.91
CA SER A 43 8.11 -3.20 -9.11
C SER A 43 9.21 -4.16 -9.59
N ALA A 44 10.47 -3.70 -9.62
CA ALA A 44 11.61 -4.45 -10.14
C ALA A 44 11.38 -5.03 -11.56
N LEU A 45 10.69 -4.27 -12.42
CA LEU A 45 10.41 -4.65 -13.80
C LEU A 45 11.28 -3.87 -14.80
N LYS A 46 11.55 -4.48 -15.95
CA LYS A 46 12.04 -3.73 -17.10
C LYS A 46 10.95 -2.75 -17.58
N LEU A 47 11.35 -1.56 -18.04
CA LEU A 47 10.43 -0.52 -18.50
C LEU A 47 9.41 -1.03 -19.54
N THR A 48 9.85 -1.84 -20.49
CA THR A 48 8.99 -2.44 -21.53
C THR A 48 7.95 -3.39 -20.92
N THR A 49 8.32 -4.17 -19.90
CA THR A 49 7.43 -5.10 -19.20
C THR A 49 6.39 -4.36 -18.36
N ALA A 50 6.83 -3.36 -17.59
CA ALA A 50 5.93 -2.50 -16.82
C ALA A 50 4.92 -1.80 -17.75
N SER A 51 5.39 -1.24 -18.86
CA SER A 51 4.54 -0.61 -19.88
C SER A 51 3.51 -1.60 -20.44
N ALA A 52 3.90 -2.85 -20.74
CA ALA A 52 2.98 -3.87 -21.22
C ALA A 52 1.89 -4.20 -20.18
N HIS A 53 2.25 -4.39 -18.91
CA HIS A 53 1.30 -4.61 -17.82
C HIS A 53 0.34 -3.44 -17.64
N LEU A 54 0.85 -2.21 -17.64
CA LEU A 54 0.04 -0.99 -17.54
C LEU A 54 -0.92 -0.81 -18.71
N GLN A 55 -0.53 -1.20 -19.94
CA GLN A 55 -1.42 -1.20 -21.09
C GLN A 55 -2.57 -2.22 -20.95
N VAL A 56 -2.32 -3.39 -20.34
CA VAL A 56 -3.38 -4.36 -20.02
C VAL A 56 -4.37 -3.75 -19.02
N LEU A 57 -3.87 -3.16 -17.93
CA LEU A 57 -4.71 -2.49 -16.93
C LEU A 57 -5.50 -1.33 -17.53
N ARG A 58 -4.89 -0.52 -18.41
CA ARG A 58 -5.55 0.58 -19.10
C ARG A 58 -6.68 0.11 -20.01
N ARG A 59 -6.45 -0.94 -20.79
CA ARG A 59 -7.51 -1.52 -21.69
C ARG A 59 -8.65 -2.11 -20.89
N ALA A 60 -8.41 -2.55 -19.66
CA ALA A 60 -9.43 -3.05 -18.74
C ALA A 60 -10.14 -1.93 -17.96
N GLY A 61 -9.77 -0.65 -18.17
CA GLY A 61 -10.37 0.48 -17.50
C GLY A 61 -9.92 0.69 -16.05
N LEU A 62 -8.86 -0.01 -15.59
CA LEU A 62 -8.40 0.06 -14.20
C LEU A 62 -7.42 1.21 -13.95
N VAL A 63 -6.72 1.67 -15.00
CA VAL A 63 -5.81 2.81 -14.90
C VAL A 63 -6.03 3.81 -16.02
N ALA A 64 -5.83 5.07 -15.72
CA ALA A 64 -5.84 6.19 -16.64
C ALA A 64 -4.43 6.76 -16.83
N THR A 65 -4.24 7.54 -17.89
CA THR A 65 -2.96 8.16 -18.19
C THR A 65 -3.10 9.65 -18.42
N ARG A 66 -2.07 10.38 -18.04
CA ARG A 66 -1.84 11.78 -18.34
C ARG A 66 -0.44 11.94 -18.95
N ASN A 67 -0.32 12.80 -19.94
CA ASN A 67 0.98 13.13 -20.54
C ASN A 67 1.49 14.47 -19.99
N GLU A 68 2.77 14.50 -19.67
CA GLU A 68 3.46 15.73 -19.27
C GLU A 68 4.84 15.77 -19.95
N GLY A 69 4.94 16.57 -21.00
CA GLY A 69 6.12 16.55 -21.88
C GLY A 69 6.33 15.16 -22.48
N THR A 70 7.49 14.59 -22.23
CA THR A 70 7.87 13.23 -22.70
C THR A 70 7.49 12.12 -21.71
N LYS A 71 6.95 12.47 -20.53
CA LYS A 71 6.59 11.51 -19.48
C LYS A 71 5.12 11.14 -19.59
N VAL A 72 4.84 9.84 -19.39
CA VAL A 72 3.48 9.31 -19.27
C VAL A 72 3.27 8.93 -17.83
N PHE A 73 2.35 9.63 -17.18
CA PHE A 73 1.91 9.35 -15.81
C PHE A 73 0.71 8.43 -15.83
N TYR A 74 0.68 7.51 -14.89
CA TYR A 74 -0.42 6.58 -14.66
C TYR A 74 -1.04 6.85 -13.29
N ARG A 75 -2.36 6.70 -13.20
CA ARG A 75 -3.14 6.74 -11.96
C ARG A 75 -4.25 5.71 -12.00
N LEU A 76 -4.85 5.40 -10.88
CA LEU A 76 -6.11 4.63 -10.87
C LEU A 76 -7.17 5.40 -11.66
N SER A 77 -8.06 4.69 -12.35
CA SER A 77 -9.09 5.31 -13.20
C SER A 77 -10.24 5.90 -12.40
N GLY A 78 -10.47 5.42 -11.18
CA GLY A 78 -11.53 5.87 -10.27
C GLY A 78 -11.28 5.40 -8.84
N ASP A 79 -12.08 5.92 -7.92
CA ASP A 79 -11.96 5.63 -6.48
C ASP A 79 -12.44 4.21 -6.12
N ASP A 80 -13.08 3.52 -7.05
CA ASP A 80 -13.56 2.14 -6.92
C ASP A 80 -12.48 1.08 -7.16
N VAL A 81 -11.34 1.45 -7.76
CA VAL A 81 -10.28 0.49 -8.09
C VAL A 81 -9.49 0.05 -6.85
N ALA A 82 -9.23 0.96 -5.91
CA ALA A 82 -8.57 0.61 -4.65
C ALA A 82 -9.43 -0.35 -3.81
N PRO A 83 -10.75 -0.08 -3.60
CA PRO A 83 -11.66 -1.05 -2.98
C PRO A 83 -11.72 -2.42 -3.67
N LEU A 84 -11.74 -2.46 -5.00
CA LEU A 84 -11.71 -3.71 -5.74
C LEU A 84 -10.45 -4.53 -5.42
N LEU A 85 -9.28 -3.89 -5.36
CA LEU A 85 -8.02 -4.55 -5.02
C LEU A 85 -8.04 -5.06 -3.56
N SER A 86 -8.49 -4.23 -2.61
CA SER A 86 -8.59 -4.59 -1.20
C SER A 86 -9.50 -5.80 -1.00
N VAL A 87 -10.71 -5.79 -1.58
CA VAL A 87 -11.66 -6.91 -1.50
C VAL A 87 -11.08 -8.19 -2.13
N LEU A 88 -10.37 -8.08 -3.26
CA LEU A 88 -9.70 -9.23 -3.87
C LEU A 88 -8.69 -9.86 -2.91
N CYS A 89 -7.88 -9.03 -2.25
CA CYS A 89 -6.90 -9.46 -1.27
C CYS A 89 -7.55 -10.11 -0.04
N GLU A 90 -8.62 -9.52 0.50
CA GLU A 90 -9.36 -10.08 1.64
C GLU A 90 -9.98 -11.43 1.33
N VAL A 91 -10.57 -11.58 0.12
CA VAL A 91 -11.13 -12.86 -0.32
C VAL A 91 -10.03 -13.92 -0.44
N ALA A 92 -8.87 -13.54 -0.97
CA ALA A 92 -7.73 -14.45 -1.06
C ALA A 92 -7.24 -14.89 0.32
N ASP A 93 -7.05 -13.97 1.26
CA ASP A 93 -6.64 -14.26 2.64
C ASP A 93 -7.63 -15.19 3.34
N ARG A 94 -8.92 -14.88 3.23
CA ARG A 94 -9.98 -15.63 3.93
C ARG A 94 -10.14 -17.06 3.43
N HIS A 95 -9.91 -17.28 2.14
CA HIS A 95 -10.25 -18.56 1.50
C HIS A 95 -9.03 -19.37 1.01
N ARG A 96 -7.82 -18.86 1.14
CA ARG A 96 -6.61 -19.52 0.65
C ARG A 96 -5.51 -19.54 1.71
N ALA A 97 -5.43 -20.65 2.46
CA ALA A 97 -4.41 -20.83 3.51
C ALA A 97 -2.96 -20.64 3.02
N GLU A 98 -2.69 -20.88 1.75
CA GLU A 98 -1.38 -20.63 1.15
C GLU A 98 -0.99 -19.15 1.13
N VAL A 99 -1.97 -18.23 0.99
CA VAL A 99 -1.74 -16.78 0.98
C VAL A 99 -1.21 -16.34 2.33
N GLU A 100 -1.82 -16.82 3.42
CA GLU A 100 -1.37 -16.54 4.78
C GLU A 100 0.06 -17.08 5.03
N ALA A 101 0.36 -18.29 4.59
CA ALA A 101 1.70 -18.86 4.74
C ALA A 101 2.77 -18.04 3.98
N VAL A 102 2.47 -17.64 2.75
CA VAL A 102 3.36 -16.79 1.94
C VAL A 102 3.51 -15.40 2.56
N ARG A 103 2.42 -14.80 3.05
CA ARG A 103 2.42 -13.51 3.72
C ARG A 103 3.36 -13.50 4.93
N ARG A 104 3.23 -14.46 5.84
CA ARG A 104 4.11 -14.58 7.02
C ARG A 104 5.56 -14.71 6.63
N SER A 105 5.86 -15.59 5.67
CA SER A 105 7.23 -15.78 5.20
C SER A 105 7.81 -14.53 4.53
N TYR A 106 6.98 -13.74 3.87
CA TYR A 106 7.39 -12.53 3.17
C TYR A 106 7.56 -11.33 4.10
N LEU A 107 6.64 -11.13 5.05
CA LEU A 107 6.66 -9.98 5.94
C LEU A 107 7.67 -10.14 7.09
N GLY A 108 8.07 -11.37 7.44
CA GLY A 108 8.93 -11.61 8.60
C GLY A 108 8.26 -11.13 9.89
N ASP A 109 6.96 -11.41 10.05
CA ASP A 109 6.12 -10.86 11.12
C ASP A 109 6.34 -11.53 12.49
N ASP A 110 7.33 -12.42 12.61
CA ASP A 110 7.64 -13.16 13.83
C ASP A 110 8.00 -12.20 14.98
N GLY A 111 7.06 -12.06 15.91
CA GLY A 111 7.25 -11.29 17.15
C GLY A 111 6.92 -9.79 17.03
N VAL A 112 6.49 -9.28 15.89
CA VAL A 112 6.02 -7.89 15.75
C VAL A 112 4.54 -7.80 16.13
N ARG A 113 4.24 -6.93 17.08
CA ARG A 113 2.85 -6.67 17.50
C ARG A 113 2.10 -5.97 16.37
N GLN A 114 0.92 -6.47 16.04
CA GLN A 114 0.00 -5.83 15.10
C GLN A 114 -1.10 -5.10 15.85
N VAL A 115 -1.50 -3.95 15.35
CA VAL A 115 -2.49 -3.04 15.94
C VAL A 115 -3.58 -2.76 14.93
N GLY A 116 -4.83 -2.97 15.33
CA GLY A 116 -5.98 -2.58 14.51
C GLY A 116 -6.28 -1.08 14.60
N ARG A 117 -6.99 -0.56 13.61
CA ARG A 117 -7.35 0.87 13.52
C ARG A 117 -8.02 1.41 14.80
N GLY A 118 -8.96 0.67 15.37
CA GLY A 118 -9.67 1.12 16.57
C GLY A 118 -8.74 1.31 17.75
N GLU A 119 -7.78 0.43 17.93
CA GLU A 119 -6.76 0.51 18.97
C GLU A 119 -5.80 1.68 18.71
N LEU A 120 -5.36 1.86 17.45
CA LEU A 120 -4.52 2.99 17.05
C LEU A 120 -5.20 4.32 17.38
N LEU A 121 -6.43 4.52 16.94
CA LEU A 121 -7.16 5.78 17.14
C LEU A 121 -7.34 6.10 18.63
N ALA A 122 -7.62 5.10 19.47
CA ALA A 122 -7.70 5.27 20.91
C ALA A 122 -6.34 5.65 21.52
N ALA A 123 -5.26 4.98 21.12
CA ALA A 123 -3.92 5.27 21.62
C ALA A 123 -3.41 6.65 21.21
N VAL A 124 -3.74 7.12 20.01
CA VAL A 124 -3.43 8.47 19.53
C VAL A 124 -4.23 9.52 20.29
N ALA A 125 -5.53 9.32 20.49
CA ALA A 125 -6.37 10.23 21.24
C ALA A 125 -5.91 10.43 22.70
N ASP A 126 -5.36 9.37 23.30
CA ASP A 126 -4.79 9.39 24.64
C ASP A 126 -3.34 9.96 24.69
N GLY A 127 -2.76 10.32 23.55
CA GLY A 127 -1.37 10.77 23.46
C GLY A 127 -0.31 9.69 23.76
N ARG A 128 -0.68 8.40 23.71
CA ARG A 128 0.18 7.26 24.05
C ARG A 128 0.92 6.69 22.84
N ALA A 129 0.46 6.98 21.62
CA ALA A 129 1.06 6.46 20.40
C ALA A 129 1.35 7.56 19.39
N VAL A 130 2.42 7.35 18.62
CA VAL A 130 2.79 8.12 17.43
C VAL A 130 2.55 7.24 16.21
N VAL A 131 1.83 7.78 15.23
CA VAL A 131 1.61 7.13 13.92
C VAL A 131 2.79 7.47 13.02
N LEU A 132 3.49 6.47 12.53
CA LEU A 132 4.69 6.64 11.70
C LEU A 132 4.46 6.15 10.28
N ASP A 133 4.51 7.07 9.31
CA ASP A 133 4.52 6.74 7.88
C ASP A 133 5.96 6.48 7.42
N VAL A 134 6.25 5.24 7.05
CA VAL A 134 7.59 4.82 6.62
C VAL A 134 7.75 4.73 5.09
N ARG A 135 6.76 5.20 4.35
CA ARG A 135 6.80 5.28 2.89
C ARG A 135 7.73 6.41 2.43
N PRO A 136 8.18 6.37 1.16
CA PRO A 136 8.86 7.52 0.56
C PRO A 136 8.06 8.82 0.74
N ALA A 137 8.76 9.94 0.97
CA ALA A 137 8.14 11.25 1.25
C ALA A 137 7.14 11.70 0.17
N GLU A 138 7.36 11.31 -1.09
CA GLU A 138 6.45 11.59 -2.21
C GLU A 138 5.09 10.89 -2.05
N GLU A 139 5.08 9.68 -1.46
CA GLU A 139 3.85 8.94 -1.18
C GLU A 139 3.08 9.58 -0.02
N TYR A 140 3.78 9.98 1.03
CA TYR A 140 3.22 10.74 2.14
C TYR A 140 2.55 12.03 1.65
N ALA A 141 3.25 12.81 0.82
CA ALA A 141 2.73 14.05 0.25
C ALA A 141 1.50 13.84 -0.67
N SER A 142 1.33 12.65 -1.23
CA SER A 142 0.17 12.29 -2.06
C SER A 142 -1.07 11.88 -1.26
N GLY A 143 -0.93 11.75 0.06
CA GLY A 143 -1.98 11.41 1.02
C GLY A 143 -1.49 10.43 2.07
N HIS A 144 -1.76 10.75 3.34
CA HIS A 144 -1.31 10.00 4.52
C HIS A 144 -2.40 9.92 5.60
N ILE A 145 -2.26 9.00 6.53
CA ILE A 145 -3.19 8.87 7.67
C ILE A 145 -3.08 10.15 8.53
N PRO A 146 -4.20 10.79 8.87
CA PRO A 146 -4.18 12.05 9.62
C PRO A 146 -3.37 11.95 10.92
N GLY A 147 -2.50 12.94 11.14
CA GLY A 147 -1.64 13.01 12.32
C GLY A 147 -0.38 12.12 12.26
N ALA A 148 -0.13 11.44 11.15
CA ALA A 148 1.08 10.66 10.97
C ALA A 148 2.32 11.55 10.79
N VAL A 149 3.44 11.09 11.36
CA VAL A 149 4.78 11.66 11.15
C VAL A 149 5.44 10.91 10.00
N SER A 150 6.03 11.63 9.06
CA SER A 150 6.74 11.03 7.92
C SER A 150 8.21 10.86 8.20
N ILE A 151 8.65 9.62 8.30
CA ILE A 151 10.07 9.25 8.32
C ILE A 151 10.24 8.04 7.41
N PRO A 152 10.68 8.24 6.15
CA PRO A 152 10.97 7.12 5.26
C PRO A 152 11.88 6.09 5.91
N LEU A 153 11.65 4.80 5.64
CA LEU A 153 12.42 3.71 6.26
C LEU A 153 13.94 3.91 6.13
N GLU A 154 14.40 4.38 4.98
CA GLU A 154 15.83 4.61 4.71
C GLU A 154 16.44 5.71 5.59
N GLU A 155 15.63 6.68 6.05
CA GLU A 155 16.03 7.78 6.92
C GLU A 155 15.85 7.45 8.41
N LEU A 156 15.06 6.42 8.72
CA LEU A 156 14.64 6.12 10.10
C LEU A 156 15.82 5.95 11.08
N PRO A 157 16.95 5.27 10.74
CA PRO A 157 18.09 5.13 11.66
C PRO A 157 18.68 6.45 12.11
N GLU A 158 18.70 7.46 11.24
CA GLU A 158 19.31 8.77 11.49
C GLU A 158 18.33 9.72 12.20
N ARG A 159 17.02 9.43 12.14
CA ARG A 159 15.94 10.30 12.63
C ARG A 159 15.18 9.75 13.85
N LEU A 160 15.73 8.73 14.52
CA LEU A 160 15.13 8.13 15.72
C LEU A 160 14.89 9.15 16.86
N THR A 161 15.69 10.21 16.94
CA THR A 161 15.57 11.27 17.94
C THR A 161 14.35 12.19 17.73
N GLU A 162 13.74 12.16 16.55
CA GLU A 162 12.51 12.92 16.27
C GLU A 162 11.26 12.24 16.87
N ILE A 163 11.39 10.97 17.26
CA ILE A 163 10.31 10.17 17.85
C ILE A 163 10.44 10.25 19.38
N PRO A 164 9.38 10.63 20.12
CA PRO A 164 9.40 10.66 21.58
C PRO A 164 9.77 9.30 22.18
N GLU A 165 10.65 9.28 23.18
CA GLU A 165 11.19 8.04 23.76
C GLU A 165 10.12 7.19 24.46
N ASP A 166 9.18 7.84 25.13
CA ASP A 166 8.17 7.17 25.94
C ASP A 166 6.92 6.75 25.13
N ALA A 167 6.79 7.23 23.88
CA ALA A 167 5.63 6.89 23.04
C ALA A 167 5.75 5.49 22.43
N GLU A 168 4.61 4.82 22.27
CA GLU A 168 4.52 3.67 21.39
C GLU A 168 4.48 4.14 19.95
N VAL A 169 5.27 3.52 19.07
CA VAL A 169 5.29 3.85 17.64
C VAL A 169 4.46 2.82 16.89
N VAL A 170 3.45 3.28 16.18
CA VAL A 170 2.68 2.42 15.28
C VAL A 170 3.05 2.76 13.84
N ALA A 171 3.89 1.92 13.24
CA ALA A 171 4.34 2.10 11.87
C ALA A 171 3.30 1.59 10.88
N TYR A 172 3.09 2.31 9.78
CA TYR A 172 2.27 1.86 8.67
C TYR A 172 2.94 2.13 7.32
N CYS A 173 2.41 1.49 6.28
CA CYS A 173 2.93 1.57 4.92
C CYS A 173 1.79 1.66 3.88
N ARG A 174 2.04 1.16 2.68
CA ARG A 174 1.10 1.19 1.52
C ARG A 174 -0.18 0.40 1.77
N GLY A 175 -0.07 -0.74 2.45
CA GLY A 175 -1.14 -1.66 2.76
C GLY A 175 -0.61 -2.82 3.60
N LYS A 176 -1.48 -3.74 3.97
CA LYS A 176 -1.19 -4.87 4.88
C LYS A 176 -0.11 -5.85 4.40
N TYR A 177 0.29 -5.80 3.13
CA TYR A 177 1.36 -6.64 2.57
C TYR A 177 2.68 -5.89 2.38
N CYS A 178 2.80 -4.67 2.88
CA CYS A 178 4.01 -3.89 2.71
C CYS A 178 5.03 -4.24 3.81
N VAL A 179 6.21 -4.70 3.41
CA VAL A 179 7.29 -5.11 4.31
C VAL A 179 7.90 -3.94 5.09
N LEU A 180 7.85 -2.71 4.54
CA LEU A 180 8.54 -1.54 5.12
C LEU A 180 8.11 -1.23 6.57
N SER A 181 6.83 -1.42 6.91
CA SER A 181 6.35 -1.20 8.29
C SER A 181 6.89 -2.24 9.26
N TYR A 182 7.06 -3.49 8.83
CA TYR A 182 7.66 -4.55 9.64
C TYR A 182 9.16 -4.32 9.83
N GLU A 183 9.88 -3.97 8.78
CA GLU A 183 11.30 -3.60 8.85
C GLU A 183 11.52 -2.39 9.79
N ALA A 184 10.66 -1.39 9.70
CA ALA A 184 10.69 -0.24 10.61
C ALA A 184 10.42 -0.64 12.07
N ALA A 185 9.42 -1.48 12.32
CA ALA A 185 9.11 -1.95 13.66
C ALA A 185 10.25 -2.78 14.27
N HIS A 186 10.87 -3.66 13.48
CA HIS A 186 12.07 -4.41 13.92
C HIS A 186 13.21 -3.46 14.28
N LEU A 187 13.54 -2.52 13.39
CA LEU A 187 14.59 -1.53 13.64
C LEU A 187 14.34 -0.72 14.92
N LEU A 188 13.11 -0.24 15.10
CA LEU A 188 12.72 0.51 16.30
C LEU A 188 12.86 -0.34 17.57
N ASN A 189 12.38 -1.59 17.55
CA ASN A 189 12.48 -2.50 18.70
C ASN A 189 13.95 -2.84 19.04
N GLU A 190 14.81 -3.04 18.05
CA GLU A 190 16.26 -3.23 18.24
C GLU A 190 16.93 -2.03 18.90
N HIS A 191 16.39 -0.81 18.67
CA HIS A 191 16.86 0.42 19.32
C HIS A 191 16.13 0.73 20.65
N GLY A 192 15.44 -0.26 21.23
CA GLY A 192 14.77 -0.14 22.53
C GLY A 192 13.47 0.67 22.51
N ARG A 193 12.93 0.97 21.33
CA ARG A 193 11.63 1.64 21.17
C ARG A 193 10.49 0.63 21.19
N ARG A 194 9.36 1.00 21.71
CA ARG A 194 8.14 0.17 21.66
C ARG A 194 7.47 0.41 20.31
N ALA A 195 7.59 -0.56 19.39
CA ALA A 195 7.02 -0.43 18.06
C ALA A 195 6.06 -1.56 17.73
N ALA A 196 5.00 -1.20 17.01
CA ALA A 196 4.00 -2.09 16.45
C ALA A 196 3.73 -1.72 14.99
N VAL A 197 3.04 -2.58 14.27
CA VAL A 197 2.62 -2.36 12.88
C VAL A 197 1.11 -2.21 12.85
N LEU A 198 0.60 -1.21 12.13
CA LEU A 198 -0.81 -1.13 11.79
C LEU A 198 -1.12 -2.26 10.78
N ASP A 199 -2.14 -3.05 11.06
CA ASP A 199 -2.60 -4.15 10.20
C ASP A 199 -3.27 -3.68 8.88
N GLU A 200 -3.26 -2.39 8.66
CA GLU A 200 -3.76 -1.67 7.49
C GLU A 200 -2.71 -0.69 6.96
N GLY A 201 -2.97 -0.14 5.76
CA GLY A 201 -2.19 0.96 5.22
C GLY A 201 -3.07 1.93 4.43
N VAL A 202 -2.45 2.75 3.59
CA VAL A 202 -3.18 3.73 2.79
C VAL A 202 -4.16 3.07 1.81
N LEU A 203 -3.87 1.88 1.32
CA LEU A 203 -4.76 1.14 0.43
C LEU A 203 -6.10 0.82 1.12
N GLU A 204 -6.05 0.24 2.32
CA GLU A 204 -7.22 -0.11 3.11
C GLU A 204 -7.97 1.15 3.55
N TRP A 205 -7.24 2.18 3.97
CA TRP A 205 -7.81 3.48 4.38
C TRP A 205 -8.62 4.12 3.24
N ARG A 206 -8.06 4.17 2.02
CA ARG A 206 -8.76 4.64 0.82
C ARG A 206 -9.95 3.76 0.45
N SER A 207 -9.80 2.44 0.58
CA SER A 207 -10.85 1.49 0.20
C SER A 207 -12.12 1.64 1.03
N GLU A 208 -11.99 2.12 2.26
CA GLU A 208 -13.11 2.39 3.16
C GLU A 208 -13.63 3.83 3.09
N GLY A 209 -13.06 4.64 2.20
CA GLY A 209 -13.46 6.04 2.03
C GLY A 209 -13.08 6.94 3.20
N LEU A 210 -12.04 6.57 3.95
CA LEU A 210 -11.54 7.38 5.06
C LEU A 210 -10.68 8.54 4.54
N ASP A 211 -10.79 9.68 5.22
CA ASP A 211 -10.03 10.87 4.86
C ASP A 211 -8.53 10.66 5.01
N LEU A 212 -7.78 11.17 4.06
CA LEU A 212 -6.33 11.29 4.12
C LEU A 212 -5.96 12.77 4.18
N SER A 213 -4.94 13.10 4.96
CA SER A 213 -4.29 14.42 4.90
C SER A 213 -3.36 14.51 3.70
N VAL A 214 -3.16 15.72 3.16
CA VAL A 214 -2.26 16.03 2.02
C VAL A 214 -1.30 17.14 2.44
#